data_6c1597bdc167fd90f98e49493c0267ef
#
_entry.id   6c1597bdc167fd90f98e49493c0267ef
#
_cell.length_a   1.000
_cell.length_b   1.000
_cell.length_c   1.000
_cell.angle_alpha   90.00
_cell.angle_beta   90.00
_cell.angle_gamma   90.00
#
_symmetry.space_group_name_H-M   'P 1'
#
loop_
_entity.id
_entity.type
_entity.pdbx_description
1 polymer ?
#
loop_
_entity_poly.entity_id
_entity_poly.type
_entity_poly.pdbx_seq_one_letter_code
_entity_poly.pdbx_strand_id
1 'polypeptide(L)'
;MAKRDFEKFPFGKHILEPIVISIKSLIIAIMCSYSLIEAIKTLMNGGNSLEFGLALIYSIVSVLGCGIISFYMKEQEKKINSELIKAECTQWFMDTALSTAVLVGFIIAMVLARTKLKSLNPYIDPFMTIVVSLVCIRIPIKTFIESFKEVICVKANDEINDDIYVLVKGIEEEYNFEESITRVSKVGRELRIEIDFVYNKDSKLKTLDQMDNVREEINDAIKHIDYNKWLNVSFTGNKKWAVQELVKADFYTAYFFIINILNYFSV
;
A
#
# COMPACT_ATOMS: atom_id res chain seq x y z
N MET A 1 -13.83 -16.99 -12.80
CA MET A 1 -12.60 -17.57 -12.22
C MET A 1 -11.50 -17.53 -13.27
N ALA A 2 -10.47 -16.68 -13.10
CA ALA A 2 -9.33 -16.71 -14.01
C ALA A 2 -8.59 -18.03 -13.81
N LYS A 3 -8.39 -18.80 -14.90
CA LYS A 3 -7.58 -20.02 -14.90
C LYS A 3 -6.21 -19.67 -14.29
N ARG A 4 -5.82 -20.35 -13.23
CA ARG A 4 -4.46 -20.23 -12.68
C ARG A 4 -3.49 -20.74 -13.75
N ASP A 5 -2.67 -19.84 -14.27
CA ASP A 5 -1.65 -20.16 -15.27
C ASP A 5 -0.38 -20.61 -14.53
N PHE A 6 -0.44 -21.82 -13.98
CA PHE A 6 0.63 -22.38 -13.16
C PHE A 6 1.96 -22.57 -13.92
N GLU A 7 1.91 -22.67 -15.25
CA GLU A 7 3.12 -22.83 -16.04
C GLU A 7 3.96 -21.56 -16.12
N LYS A 8 3.29 -20.38 -16.23
CA LYS A 8 3.98 -19.08 -16.32
C LYS A 8 4.13 -18.38 -14.97
N PHE A 9 3.21 -18.62 -14.04
CA PHE A 9 3.18 -18.00 -12.72
C PHE A 9 2.95 -19.04 -11.64
N PRO A 10 3.99 -19.83 -11.26
CA PRO A 10 3.85 -20.91 -10.29
C PRO A 10 3.31 -20.46 -8.94
N PHE A 11 3.69 -19.26 -8.48
CA PHE A 11 3.26 -18.65 -7.22
C PHE A 11 2.07 -17.70 -7.38
N GLY A 12 1.37 -17.72 -8.54
CA GLY A 12 0.27 -16.82 -8.83
C GLY A 12 0.71 -15.42 -9.28
N LYS A 13 -0.29 -14.55 -9.52
CA LYS A 13 -0.10 -13.19 -10.04
C LYS A 13 -0.29 -12.11 -8.97
N HIS A 14 -0.38 -12.50 -7.69
CA HIS A 14 -0.73 -11.59 -6.60
C HIS A 14 0.27 -10.45 -6.43
N ILE A 15 1.55 -10.67 -6.72
CA ILE A 15 2.61 -9.67 -6.65
C ILE A 15 2.46 -8.54 -7.69
N LEU A 16 1.73 -8.78 -8.79
CA LEU A 16 1.52 -7.76 -9.82
C LEU A 16 0.69 -6.57 -9.30
N GLU A 17 -0.27 -6.83 -8.41
CA GLU A 17 -1.13 -5.79 -7.83
C GLU A 17 -0.29 -4.75 -7.05
N PRO A 18 0.52 -5.12 -6.04
CA PRO A 18 1.34 -4.15 -5.32
C PRO A 18 2.45 -3.50 -6.18
N ILE A 19 2.97 -4.18 -7.21
CA ILE A 19 3.93 -3.58 -8.15
C ILE A 19 3.26 -2.43 -8.91
N VAL A 20 2.07 -2.67 -9.49
CA VAL A 20 1.34 -1.65 -10.26
C VAL A 20 0.98 -0.46 -9.35
N ILE A 21 0.51 -0.72 -8.12
CA ILE A 21 0.18 0.33 -7.16
C ILE A 21 1.43 1.13 -6.78
N SER A 22 2.57 0.48 -6.53
CA SER A 22 3.84 1.14 -6.23
C SER A 22 4.31 2.07 -7.35
N ILE A 23 4.31 1.59 -8.59
CA ILE A 23 4.72 2.40 -9.75
C ILE A 23 3.77 3.60 -9.91
N LYS A 24 2.46 3.37 -9.82
CA LYS A 24 1.45 4.40 -9.97
C LYS A 24 1.56 5.48 -8.89
N SER A 25 1.66 5.09 -7.64
CA SER A 25 1.79 6.03 -6.52
C SER A 25 3.09 6.82 -6.56
N LEU A 26 4.19 6.21 -7.04
CA LEU A 26 5.45 6.91 -7.28
C LEU A 26 5.30 8.00 -8.35
N ILE A 27 4.64 7.67 -9.48
CA ILE A 27 4.36 8.65 -10.55
C ILE A 27 3.53 9.81 -10.01
N ILE A 28 2.46 9.53 -9.24
CA ILE A 28 1.62 10.57 -8.63
C ILE A 28 2.43 11.45 -7.67
N ALA A 29 3.29 10.86 -6.83
CA ALA A 29 4.16 11.62 -5.92
C ALA A 29 5.12 12.55 -6.68
N ILE A 30 5.70 12.09 -7.78
CA ILE A 30 6.55 12.92 -8.66
C ILE A 30 5.75 14.06 -9.27
N MET A 31 4.55 13.79 -9.77
CA MET A 31 3.67 14.82 -10.37
C MET A 31 3.24 15.86 -9.33
N CYS A 32 2.87 15.45 -8.12
CA CYS A 32 2.55 16.37 -7.02
C CYS A 32 3.77 17.23 -6.63
N SER A 33 4.97 16.63 -6.57
CA SER A 33 6.20 17.36 -6.27
C SER A 33 6.52 18.40 -7.36
N TYR A 34 6.36 18.02 -8.62
CA TYR A 34 6.55 18.92 -9.75
C TYR A 34 5.57 20.09 -9.70
N SER A 35 4.27 19.83 -9.48
CA SER A 35 3.23 20.87 -9.35
C SER A 35 3.53 21.84 -8.20
N LEU A 36 4.02 21.31 -7.06
CA LEU A 36 4.43 22.13 -5.92
C LEU A 36 5.60 23.06 -6.28
N ILE A 37 6.63 22.54 -6.93
CA ILE A 37 7.81 23.33 -7.35
C ILE A 37 7.40 24.43 -8.33
N GLU A 38 6.57 24.10 -9.34
CA GLU A 38 6.09 25.07 -10.33
C GLU A 38 5.21 26.15 -9.68
N ALA A 39 4.35 25.78 -8.74
CA ALA A 39 3.52 26.75 -8.01
C ALA A 39 4.38 27.71 -7.16
N ILE A 40 5.44 27.22 -6.50
CA ILE A 40 6.40 28.06 -5.77
C ILE A 40 7.13 29.02 -6.72
N LYS A 41 7.63 28.53 -7.85
CA LYS A 41 8.28 29.39 -8.85
C LYS A 41 7.34 30.47 -9.39
N THR A 42 6.11 30.11 -9.70
CA THR A 42 5.08 31.04 -10.16
C THR A 42 4.81 32.12 -9.11
N LEU A 43 4.72 31.73 -7.84
CA LEU A 43 4.54 32.66 -6.73
C LEU A 43 5.72 33.65 -6.62
N MET A 44 6.95 33.15 -6.74
CA MET A 44 8.18 33.98 -6.67
C MET A 44 8.33 34.92 -7.86
N ASN A 45 7.81 34.54 -9.03
CA ASN A 45 7.86 35.34 -10.27
C ASN A 45 6.71 36.36 -10.41
N GLY A 46 5.95 36.61 -9.34
CA GLY A 46 4.89 37.62 -9.33
C GLY A 46 3.49 37.07 -9.63
N GLY A 47 3.33 35.74 -9.60
CA GLY A 47 2.05 35.09 -9.83
C GLY A 47 1.73 34.91 -11.32
N ASN A 48 0.51 34.49 -11.61
CA ASN A 48 0.02 34.23 -12.97
C ASN A 48 -1.21 35.09 -13.29
N SER A 49 -1.25 35.70 -14.47
CA SER A 49 -2.43 36.46 -14.92
C SER A 49 -3.55 35.46 -15.27
N LEU A 50 -4.63 35.49 -14.50
CA LEU A 50 -5.77 34.61 -14.70
C LEU A 50 -6.71 35.16 -15.79
N GLU A 51 -6.91 34.41 -16.86
CA GLU A 51 -8.01 34.61 -17.81
C GLU A 51 -9.24 33.85 -17.26
N PHE A 52 -10.16 34.59 -16.63
CA PHE A 52 -11.26 34.03 -15.85
C PHE A 52 -12.31 33.25 -16.65
N GLY A 53 -12.50 33.53 -17.95
CA GLY A 53 -13.64 33.02 -18.72
C GLY A 53 -13.59 31.50 -18.93
N LEU A 54 -12.67 31.03 -19.77
CA LEU A 54 -12.55 29.60 -20.13
C LEU A 54 -12.03 28.78 -18.97
N ALA A 55 -11.13 29.31 -18.14
CA ALA A 55 -10.57 28.63 -17.00
C ALA A 55 -11.62 28.28 -15.92
N LEU A 56 -12.60 29.18 -15.70
CA LEU A 56 -13.71 28.92 -14.77
C LEU A 56 -14.60 27.76 -15.27
N ILE A 57 -14.98 27.81 -16.57
CA ILE A 57 -15.78 26.74 -17.17
C ILE A 57 -15.05 25.39 -17.07
N TYR A 58 -13.75 25.38 -17.41
CA TYR A 58 -12.93 24.17 -17.30
C TYR A 58 -12.87 23.63 -15.86
N SER A 59 -12.69 24.50 -14.86
CA SER A 59 -12.62 24.06 -13.46
C SER A 59 -13.97 23.50 -12.97
N ILE A 60 -15.10 24.05 -13.37
CA ILE A 60 -16.44 23.53 -13.05
C ILE A 60 -16.62 22.14 -13.69
N VAL A 61 -16.31 21.99 -14.97
CA VAL A 61 -16.42 20.69 -15.66
C VAL A 61 -15.49 19.65 -15.03
N SER A 62 -14.28 20.04 -14.67
CA SER A 62 -13.32 19.15 -13.99
C SER A 62 -13.84 18.69 -12.63
N VAL A 63 -14.34 19.58 -11.79
CA VAL A 63 -14.90 19.23 -10.46
C VAL A 63 -16.08 18.27 -10.61
N LEU A 64 -17.00 18.56 -11.52
CA LEU A 64 -18.16 17.70 -11.76
C LEU A 64 -17.73 16.33 -12.31
N GLY A 65 -16.84 16.30 -13.30
CA GLY A 65 -16.35 15.07 -13.91
C GLY A 65 -15.58 14.19 -12.91
N CYS A 66 -14.57 14.76 -12.24
CA CYS A 66 -13.80 14.03 -11.23
C CYS A 66 -14.68 13.61 -10.04
N GLY A 67 -15.62 14.45 -9.60
CA GLY A 67 -16.55 14.16 -8.52
C GLY A 67 -17.47 12.98 -8.83
N ILE A 68 -18.06 12.95 -10.03
CA ILE A 68 -18.92 11.84 -10.48
C ILE A 68 -18.12 10.54 -10.53
N ILE A 69 -16.92 10.56 -11.12
CA ILE A 69 -16.06 9.37 -11.22
C ILE A 69 -15.61 8.92 -9.82
N SER A 70 -15.20 9.85 -8.95
CA SER A 70 -14.80 9.54 -7.58
C SER A 70 -15.94 8.87 -6.80
N PHE A 71 -17.16 9.37 -6.92
CA PHE A 71 -18.33 8.77 -6.30
C PHE A 71 -18.62 7.37 -6.85
N TYR A 72 -18.56 7.20 -8.17
CA TYR A 72 -18.75 5.89 -8.81
C TYR A 72 -17.68 4.89 -8.35
N MET A 73 -16.41 5.29 -8.33
CA MET A 73 -15.30 4.43 -7.89
C MET A 73 -15.45 4.03 -6.42
N LYS A 74 -15.91 4.94 -5.56
CA LYS A 74 -16.17 4.65 -4.14
C LYS A 74 -17.28 3.60 -3.94
N GLU A 75 -18.30 3.61 -4.79
CA GLU A 75 -19.34 2.58 -4.77
C GLU A 75 -18.83 1.22 -5.30
N GLN A 76 -17.90 1.21 -6.25
CA GLN A 76 -17.26 -0.03 -6.71
C GLN A 76 -16.28 -0.60 -5.68
N GLU A 77 -15.55 0.25 -4.96
CA GLU A 77 -14.65 -0.15 -3.87
C GLU A 77 -15.39 -0.98 -2.82
N LYS A 78 -16.60 -0.57 -2.43
CA LYS A 78 -17.45 -1.31 -1.47
C LYS A 78 -17.87 -2.70 -1.96
N LYS A 79 -17.95 -2.90 -3.28
CA LYS A 79 -18.41 -4.16 -3.90
C LYS A 79 -17.28 -5.11 -4.22
N ILE A 80 -16.10 -4.56 -4.50
CA ILE A 80 -14.94 -5.30 -4.97
C ILE A 80 -13.80 -5.01 -4.00
N ASN A 81 -13.51 -5.97 -3.13
CA ASN A 81 -12.41 -5.85 -2.18
C ASN A 81 -11.05 -5.97 -2.91
N SER A 82 -10.59 -4.88 -3.53
CA SER A 82 -9.37 -4.80 -4.33
C SER A 82 -8.55 -3.58 -3.95
N GLU A 83 -7.31 -3.79 -3.55
CA GLU A 83 -6.37 -2.71 -3.25
C GLU A 83 -6.11 -1.82 -4.47
N LEU A 84 -6.17 -2.38 -5.68
CA LEU A 84 -6.05 -1.62 -6.91
C LEU A 84 -7.22 -0.64 -7.10
N ILE A 85 -8.46 -1.08 -6.85
CA ILE A 85 -9.65 -0.21 -6.91
C ILE A 85 -9.59 0.86 -5.83
N LYS A 86 -9.12 0.52 -4.64
CA LYS A 86 -8.90 1.47 -3.54
C LYS A 86 -7.87 2.54 -3.91
N ALA A 87 -6.77 2.16 -4.56
CA ALA A 87 -5.78 3.10 -5.06
C ALA A 87 -6.35 4.03 -6.13
N GLU A 88 -7.18 3.51 -7.07
CA GLU A 88 -7.90 4.32 -8.07
C GLU A 88 -8.89 5.27 -7.41
N CYS A 89 -9.68 4.79 -6.44
CA CYS A 89 -10.62 5.63 -5.69
C CYS A 89 -9.90 6.80 -4.99
N THR A 90 -8.77 6.52 -4.36
CA THR A 90 -7.93 7.52 -3.70
C THR A 90 -7.42 8.56 -4.70
N GLN A 91 -6.98 8.14 -5.88
CA GLN A 91 -6.53 9.05 -6.94
C GLN A 91 -7.66 9.97 -7.40
N TRP A 92 -8.83 9.44 -7.77
CA TRP A 92 -9.96 10.26 -8.20
C TRP A 92 -10.44 11.22 -7.14
N PHE A 93 -10.35 10.82 -5.86
CA PHE A 93 -10.61 11.71 -4.74
C PHE A 93 -9.61 12.89 -4.69
N MET A 94 -8.31 12.62 -4.89
CA MET A 94 -7.27 13.65 -4.92
C MET A 94 -7.48 14.62 -6.10
N ASP A 95 -7.79 14.09 -7.28
CA ASP A 95 -8.06 14.88 -8.47
C ASP A 95 -9.31 15.78 -8.27
N THR A 96 -10.34 15.27 -7.58
CA THR A 96 -11.52 16.05 -7.19
C THR A 96 -11.16 17.16 -6.20
N ALA A 97 -10.35 16.86 -5.21
CA ALA A 97 -9.90 17.85 -4.22
C ALA A 97 -9.07 18.97 -4.87
N LEU A 98 -8.14 18.60 -5.76
CA LEU A 98 -7.32 19.55 -6.50
C LEU A 98 -8.19 20.45 -7.41
N SER A 99 -9.08 19.85 -8.19
CA SER A 99 -10.01 20.59 -9.06
C SER A 99 -10.92 21.53 -8.25
N THR A 100 -11.39 21.09 -7.09
CA THR A 100 -12.21 21.93 -6.18
C THR A 100 -11.40 23.10 -5.63
N ALA A 101 -10.14 22.89 -5.26
CA ALA A 101 -9.27 23.97 -4.78
C ALA A 101 -9.03 25.01 -5.87
N VAL A 102 -8.80 24.59 -7.11
CA VAL A 102 -8.65 25.49 -8.27
C VAL A 102 -9.94 26.29 -8.48
N LEU A 103 -11.11 25.64 -8.44
CA LEU A 103 -12.40 26.34 -8.57
C LEU A 103 -12.61 27.37 -7.45
N VAL A 104 -12.33 27.02 -6.20
CA VAL A 104 -12.39 27.95 -5.06
C VAL A 104 -11.42 29.10 -5.25
N GLY A 105 -10.20 28.83 -5.71
CA GLY A 105 -9.23 29.86 -6.06
C GLY A 105 -9.75 30.84 -7.09
N PHE A 106 -10.42 30.39 -8.17
CA PHE A 106 -11.04 31.24 -9.17
C PHE A 106 -12.19 32.09 -8.61
N ILE A 107 -13.02 31.50 -7.75
CA ILE A 107 -14.11 32.22 -7.08
C ILE A 107 -13.55 33.37 -6.22
N ILE A 108 -12.52 33.05 -5.39
CA ILE A 108 -11.85 34.07 -4.56
C ILE A 108 -11.25 35.17 -5.42
N ALA A 109 -10.52 34.81 -6.49
CA ALA A 109 -9.91 35.76 -7.40
C ALA A 109 -10.96 36.67 -8.07
N MET A 110 -12.11 36.11 -8.45
CA MET A 110 -13.22 36.90 -9.04
C MET A 110 -13.82 37.91 -8.04
N VAL A 111 -13.95 37.52 -6.77
CA VAL A 111 -14.40 38.42 -5.71
C VAL A 111 -13.37 39.52 -5.45
N LEU A 112 -12.09 39.17 -5.34
CA LEU A 112 -11.02 40.14 -5.12
C LEU A 112 -10.84 41.09 -6.29
N ALA A 113 -11.11 40.67 -7.53
CA ALA A 113 -11.06 41.53 -8.71
C ALA A 113 -11.97 42.75 -8.60
N ARG A 114 -13.04 42.66 -7.80
CA ARG A 114 -14.00 43.75 -7.55
C ARG A 114 -13.63 44.61 -6.34
N THR A 115 -12.52 44.32 -5.65
CA THR A 115 -12.08 45.05 -4.46
C THR A 115 -10.77 45.78 -4.69
N LYS A 116 -10.32 46.55 -3.69
CA LYS A 116 -9.00 47.22 -3.70
C LYS A 116 -7.82 46.26 -3.69
N LEU A 117 -8.06 44.96 -3.43
CA LEU A 117 -7.04 43.89 -3.31
C LEU A 117 -6.80 43.17 -4.65
N LYS A 118 -7.21 43.75 -5.79
CA LYS A 118 -7.03 43.19 -7.13
C LYS A 118 -5.57 42.78 -7.43
N SER A 119 -4.59 43.43 -6.81
CA SER A 119 -3.15 43.11 -6.97
C SER A 119 -2.76 41.73 -6.42
N LEU A 120 -3.59 41.11 -5.59
CA LEU A 120 -3.34 39.78 -5.06
C LEU A 120 -3.83 38.63 -5.97
N ASN A 121 -4.65 38.93 -6.97
CA ASN A 121 -5.22 37.94 -7.88
C ASN A 121 -4.19 36.98 -8.49
N PRO A 122 -3.04 37.45 -8.99
CA PRO A 122 -2.04 36.58 -9.60
C PRO A 122 -1.46 35.49 -8.63
N TYR A 123 -1.57 35.71 -7.34
CA TYR A 123 -1.00 34.86 -6.31
C TYR A 123 -1.97 33.79 -5.78
N ILE A 124 -3.28 33.91 -6.06
CA ILE A 124 -4.30 33.02 -5.47
C ILE A 124 -4.14 31.60 -5.96
N ASP A 125 -4.07 31.42 -7.29
CA ASP A 125 -3.94 30.08 -7.91
C ASP A 125 -2.68 29.34 -7.45
N PRO A 126 -1.45 29.91 -7.54
CA PRO A 126 -0.26 29.24 -7.05
C PRO A 126 -0.30 28.98 -5.54
N PHE A 127 -0.88 29.87 -4.76
CA PHE A 127 -1.03 29.65 -3.31
C PHE A 127 -1.94 28.44 -3.01
N MET A 128 -3.12 28.38 -3.66
CA MET A 128 -4.04 27.26 -3.49
C MET A 128 -3.40 25.93 -3.95
N THR A 129 -2.67 25.95 -5.07
CA THR A 129 -1.93 24.78 -5.56
C THR A 129 -0.88 24.30 -4.56
N ILE A 130 -0.13 25.21 -3.92
CA ILE A 130 0.84 24.87 -2.87
C ILE A 130 0.14 24.19 -1.69
N VAL A 131 -0.93 24.80 -1.18
CA VAL A 131 -1.66 24.25 -0.02
C VAL A 131 -2.17 22.84 -0.30
N VAL A 132 -2.83 22.64 -1.45
CA VAL A 132 -3.40 21.33 -1.81
C VAL A 132 -2.31 20.32 -2.08
N SER A 133 -1.24 20.69 -2.78
CA SER A 133 -0.13 19.77 -3.04
C SER A 133 0.54 19.30 -1.76
N LEU A 134 0.74 20.20 -0.78
CA LEU A 134 1.31 19.83 0.53
C LEU A 134 0.43 18.86 1.33
N VAL A 135 -0.88 19.01 1.23
CA VAL A 135 -1.83 18.09 1.89
C VAL A 135 -1.89 16.75 1.16
N CYS A 136 -2.02 16.80 -0.18
CA CYS A 136 -2.24 15.60 -0.98
C CYS A 136 -0.99 14.71 -1.14
N ILE A 137 0.23 15.27 -1.08
CA ILE A 137 1.47 14.52 -1.34
C ILE A 137 1.71 13.36 -0.34
N ARG A 138 1.15 13.47 0.86
CA ARG A 138 1.27 12.41 1.89
C ARG A 138 0.62 11.10 1.45
N ILE A 139 -0.49 11.17 0.72
CA ILE A 139 -1.28 10.01 0.32
C ILE A 139 -0.49 9.10 -0.63
N PRO A 140 0.02 9.59 -1.79
CA PRO A 140 0.79 8.74 -2.71
C PRO A 140 2.11 8.24 -2.10
N ILE A 141 2.77 9.03 -1.25
CA ILE A 141 3.97 8.58 -0.55
C ILE A 141 3.64 7.40 0.37
N LYS A 142 2.59 7.51 1.18
CA LYS A 142 2.15 6.42 2.07
C LYS A 142 1.77 5.18 1.26
N THR A 143 0.95 5.33 0.22
CA THR A 143 0.54 4.22 -0.66
C THR A 143 1.74 3.55 -1.32
N PHE A 144 2.72 4.33 -1.78
CA PHE A 144 3.96 3.78 -2.34
C PHE A 144 4.72 2.92 -1.32
N ILE A 145 4.90 3.44 -0.10
CA ILE A 145 5.62 2.74 0.96
C ILE A 145 4.92 1.43 1.33
N GLU A 146 3.60 1.46 1.51
CA GLU A 146 2.81 0.27 1.87
C GLU A 146 2.87 -0.78 0.76
N SER A 147 2.63 -0.40 -0.48
CA SER A 147 2.68 -1.34 -1.61
C SER A 147 4.09 -1.86 -1.87
N PHE A 148 5.12 -1.03 -1.67
CA PHE A 148 6.51 -1.47 -1.83
C PHE A 148 6.92 -2.46 -0.73
N LYS A 149 6.45 -2.29 0.51
CA LYS A 149 6.63 -3.27 1.59
C LYS A 149 6.06 -4.64 1.20
N GLU A 150 4.91 -4.68 0.53
CA GLU A 150 4.32 -5.93 0.02
C GLU A 150 5.17 -6.56 -1.10
N VAL A 151 5.74 -5.74 -2.00
CA VAL A 151 6.63 -6.23 -3.09
C VAL A 151 7.87 -6.91 -2.53
N ILE A 152 8.47 -6.36 -1.49
CA ILE A 152 9.67 -6.92 -0.85
C ILE A 152 9.35 -7.93 0.28
N CYS A 153 8.08 -8.35 0.38
CA CYS A 153 7.62 -9.36 1.33
C CYS A 153 7.97 -9.01 2.80
N VAL A 154 7.83 -7.75 3.19
CA VAL A 154 7.95 -7.37 4.61
C VAL A 154 6.87 -8.11 5.42
N LYS A 155 7.15 -8.38 6.69
CA LYS A 155 6.20 -9.06 7.58
C LYS A 155 4.82 -8.40 7.50
N ALA A 156 3.77 -9.21 7.59
CA ALA A 156 2.40 -8.72 7.64
C ALA A 156 2.19 -7.83 8.89
N ASN A 157 1.01 -7.23 8.99
CA ASN A 157 0.60 -6.41 10.14
C ASN A 157 0.84 -7.17 11.46
N ASP A 158 1.24 -6.46 12.52
CA ASP A 158 1.61 -7.05 13.81
C ASP A 158 0.48 -7.88 14.41
N GLU A 159 -0.78 -7.47 14.32
CA GLU A 159 -1.94 -8.20 14.80
C GLU A 159 -2.04 -9.62 14.18
N ILE A 160 -1.96 -9.72 12.86
CA ILE A 160 -2.00 -11.01 12.14
C ILE A 160 -0.77 -11.87 12.47
N ASN A 161 0.40 -11.24 12.59
CA ASN A 161 1.62 -11.96 12.94
C ASN A 161 1.54 -12.55 14.35
N ASP A 162 1.07 -11.75 15.32
CA ASP A 162 1.00 -12.15 16.71
C ASP A 162 -0.02 -13.28 16.91
N ASP A 163 -1.19 -13.21 16.25
CA ASP A 163 -2.19 -14.26 16.26
C ASP A 163 -1.63 -15.59 15.74
N ILE A 164 -0.96 -15.56 14.59
CA ILE A 164 -0.35 -16.77 14.01
C ILE A 164 0.81 -17.26 14.87
N TYR A 165 1.63 -16.36 15.41
CA TYR A 165 2.75 -16.72 16.26
C TYR A 165 2.31 -17.42 17.54
N VAL A 166 1.26 -16.91 18.22
CA VAL A 166 0.69 -17.52 19.42
C VAL A 166 0.14 -18.90 19.13
N LEU A 167 -0.60 -19.05 18.01
CA LEU A 167 -1.11 -20.35 17.57
C LEU A 167 0.02 -21.37 17.36
N VAL A 168 1.05 -20.95 16.60
CA VAL A 168 2.19 -21.85 16.28
C VAL A 168 2.98 -22.23 17.51
N LYS A 169 3.16 -21.30 18.46
CA LYS A 169 3.82 -21.60 19.74
C LYS A 169 3.03 -22.58 20.60
N GLY A 170 1.70 -22.48 20.61
CA GLY A 170 0.85 -23.47 21.28
C GLY A 170 1.06 -24.89 20.70
N ILE A 171 1.11 -25.00 19.38
CA ILE A 171 1.37 -26.29 18.69
C ILE A 171 2.80 -26.80 18.95
N GLU A 172 3.79 -25.89 18.96
CA GLU A 172 5.18 -26.23 19.30
C GLU A 172 5.27 -26.90 20.69
N GLU A 173 4.60 -26.32 21.69
CA GLU A 173 4.56 -26.85 23.05
C GLU A 173 3.75 -28.14 23.15
N GLU A 174 2.59 -28.22 22.51
CA GLU A 174 1.71 -29.41 22.55
C GLU A 174 2.41 -30.67 21.99
N TYR A 175 3.08 -30.52 20.84
CA TYR A 175 3.74 -31.63 20.15
C TYR A 175 5.22 -31.78 20.51
N ASN A 176 5.72 -30.93 21.40
CA ASN A 176 7.09 -30.97 21.93
C ASN A 176 8.14 -30.87 20.81
N PHE A 177 8.00 -29.87 19.91
CA PHE A 177 9.02 -29.55 18.94
C PHE A 177 10.19 -28.80 19.60
N GLU A 178 11.38 -28.82 18.97
CA GLU A 178 12.54 -28.10 19.47
C GLU A 178 12.36 -26.58 19.29
N GLU A 179 11.81 -26.17 18.14
CA GLU A 179 11.60 -24.78 17.75
C GLU A 179 10.60 -24.71 16.61
N SER A 180 9.87 -23.61 16.51
CA SER A 180 9.09 -23.25 15.32
C SER A 180 9.56 -21.92 14.74
N ILE A 181 9.62 -21.85 13.42
CA ILE A 181 10.00 -20.63 12.67
C ILE A 181 8.81 -20.25 11.81
N THR A 182 8.25 -19.07 12.09
CA THR A 182 7.06 -18.57 11.42
C THR A 182 7.40 -17.33 10.61
N ARG A 183 7.01 -17.33 9.33
CA ARG A 183 7.15 -16.21 8.42
C ARG A 183 5.79 -15.89 7.83
N VAL A 184 5.33 -14.68 8.04
CA VAL A 184 4.03 -14.21 7.52
C VAL A 184 4.23 -12.92 6.77
N SER A 185 3.82 -12.90 5.49
CA SER A 185 3.87 -11.70 4.66
C SER A 185 2.59 -11.55 3.86
N LYS A 186 2.15 -10.30 3.66
CA LYS A 186 1.03 -9.98 2.79
C LYS A 186 1.58 -9.59 1.41
N VAL A 187 1.01 -10.18 0.35
CA VAL A 187 1.37 -9.87 -1.05
C VAL A 187 0.08 -9.70 -1.85
N GLY A 188 -0.35 -8.46 -2.04
CA GLY A 188 -1.64 -8.15 -2.66
C GLY A 188 -2.80 -8.73 -1.85
N ARG A 189 -3.56 -9.64 -2.47
CA ARG A 189 -4.72 -10.30 -1.82
C ARG A 189 -4.37 -11.63 -1.14
N GLU A 190 -3.11 -11.99 -1.10
CA GLU A 190 -2.66 -13.26 -0.55
C GLU A 190 -1.83 -13.04 0.71
N LEU A 191 -2.16 -13.79 1.75
CA LEU A 191 -1.36 -13.91 2.96
C LEU A 191 -0.49 -15.18 2.81
N ARG A 192 0.81 -14.99 2.76
CA ARG A 192 1.79 -16.07 2.71
C ARG A 192 2.25 -16.40 4.11
N ILE A 193 2.01 -17.63 4.49
CA ILE A 193 2.32 -18.18 5.81
C ILE A 193 3.21 -19.37 5.61
N GLU A 194 4.44 -19.27 6.09
CA GLU A 194 5.41 -20.38 6.12
C GLU A 194 5.74 -20.69 7.56
N ILE A 195 5.56 -21.94 7.93
CA ILE A 195 5.81 -22.46 9.27
C ILE A 195 6.71 -23.66 9.14
N ASP A 196 7.87 -23.61 9.79
CA ASP A 196 8.81 -24.72 9.86
C ASP A 196 8.90 -25.19 11.30
N PHE A 197 8.51 -26.44 11.57
CA PHE A 197 8.70 -27.09 12.85
C PHE A 197 9.99 -27.92 12.85
N VAL A 198 10.85 -27.65 13.81
CA VAL A 198 12.10 -28.40 13.99
C VAL A 198 11.88 -29.53 15.01
N TYR A 199 12.15 -30.74 14.57
CA TYR A 199 12.02 -31.94 15.38
C TYR A 199 13.16 -32.08 16.36
N ASN A 200 12.82 -32.59 17.54
CA ASN A 200 13.78 -33.19 18.46
C ASN A 200 13.46 -34.70 18.71
N LYS A 201 14.26 -35.35 19.54
CA LYS A 201 14.06 -36.79 19.84
C LYS A 201 12.76 -37.08 20.58
N ASP A 202 12.26 -36.11 21.32
CA ASP A 202 11.10 -36.22 22.20
C ASP A 202 9.81 -35.72 21.53
N SER A 203 9.87 -35.29 20.27
CA SER A 203 8.70 -34.83 19.52
C SER A 203 7.67 -35.97 19.37
N LYS A 204 6.39 -35.60 19.63
CA LYS A 204 5.30 -36.59 19.72
C LYS A 204 4.80 -37.08 18.37
N LEU A 205 4.97 -36.31 17.28
CA LEU A 205 4.55 -36.74 15.94
C LEU A 205 5.54 -37.72 15.33
N LYS A 206 5.02 -38.81 14.74
CA LYS A 206 5.87 -39.89 14.18
C LYS A 206 5.47 -40.25 12.75
N THR A 207 4.26 -39.91 12.31
CA THR A 207 3.73 -40.31 11.00
C THR A 207 3.31 -39.09 10.16
N LEU A 208 3.24 -39.27 8.84
CA LEU A 208 2.77 -38.24 7.92
C LEU A 208 1.32 -37.84 8.20
N ASP A 209 0.46 -38.81 8.53
CA ASP A 209 -0.95 -38.55 8.86
C ASP A 209 -1.08 -37.60 10.07
N GLN A 210 -0.23 -37.78 11.09
CA GLN A 210 -0.21 -36.89 12.24
C GLN A 210 0.25 -35.47 11.86
N MET A 211 1.21 -35.35 10.93
CA MET A 211 1.67 -34.05 10.41
C MET A 211 0.59 -33.38 9.57
N ASP A 212 -0.18 -34.13 8.80
CA ASP A 212 -1.31 -33.60 8.03
C ASP A 212 -2.44 -33.12 8.93
N ASN A 213 -2.72 -33.80 10.04
CA ASN A 213 -3.67 -33.33 11.05
C ASN A 213 -3.26 -31.96 11.63
N VAL A 214 -1.97 -31.76 11.93
CA VAL A 214 -1.46 -30.43 12.38
C VAL A 214 -1.61 -29.36 11.29
N ARG A 215 -1.43 -29.71 10.01
CA ARG A 215 -1.71 -28.77 8.90
C ARG A 215 -3.17 -28.39 8.85
N GLU A 216 -4.09 -29.32 9.03
CA GLU A 216 -5.53 -29.06 9.08
C GLU A 216 -5.89 -28.20 10.29
N GLU A 217 -5.35 -28.49 11.46
CA GLU A 217 -5.55 -27.70 12.67
C GLU A 217 -5.13 -26.23 12.48
N ILE A 218 -3.94 -25.98 11.93
CA ILE A 218 -3.47 -24.63 11.62
C ILE A 218 -4.38 -23.97 10.59
N ASN A 219 -4.71 -24.68 9.51
CA ASN A 219 -5.57 -24.14 8.47
C ASN A 219 -6.95 -23.77 9.00
N ASP A 220 -7.51 -24.56 9.90
CA ASP A 220 -8.81 -24.29 10.52
C ASP A 220 -8.76 -23.11 11.49
N ALA A 221 -7.71 -23.02 12.29
CA ALA A 221 -7.50 -21.92 13.24
C ALA A 221 -7.39 -20.56 12.55
N ILE A 222 -6.77 -20.50 11.36
CA ILE A 222 -6.60 -19.24 10.61
C ILE A 222 -7.78 -18.92 9.68
N LYS A 223 -8.87 -19.71 9.64
CA LYS A 223 -10.02 -19.47 8.74
C LYS A 223 -10.68 -18.11 8.91
N HIS A 224 -10.65 -17.57 10.12
CA HIS A 224 -11.23 -16.27 10.45
C HIS A 224 -10.54 -15.09 9.76
N ILE A 225 -9.28 -15.24 9.34
CA ILE A 225 -8.51 -14.20 8.66
C ILE A 225 -9.03 -14.04 7.23
N ASP A 226 -9.53 -12.86 6.86
CA ASP A 226 -10.18 -12.57 5.56
C ASP A 226 -9.15 -12.26 4.46
N TYR A 227 -8.30 -13.25 4.13
CA TYR A 227 -7.34 -13.20 3.01
C TYR A 227 -7.32 -14.53 2.26
N ASN A 228 -6.94 -14.51 0.98
CA ASN A 228 -6.48 -15.74 0.33
C ASN A 228 -5.20 -16.19 1.02
N LYS A 229 -5.13 -17.46 1.42
CA LYS A 229 -4.00 -17.96 2.18
C LYS A 229 -3.15 -18.91 1.34
N TRP A 230 -1.85 -18.67 1.34
CA TRP A 230 -0.85 -19.64 0.91
C TRP A 230 -0.18 -20.15 2.19
N LEU A 231 -0.65 -21.29 2.67
CA LEU A 231 -0.12 -21.95 3.86
C LEU A 231 0.87 -23.04 3.45
N ASN A 232 2.08 -22.95 3.94
CA ASN A 232 3.09 -24.00 3.84
C ASN A 232 3.55 -24.36 5.26
N VAL A 233 3.38 -25.62 5.65
CA VAL A 233 3.84 -26.13 6.94
C VAL A 233 4.80 -27.27 6.68
N SER A 234 6.05 -27.08 7.06
CA SER A 234 7.11 -28.07 6.91
C SER A 234 7.60 -28.58 8.27
N PHE A 235 8.11 -29.79 8.24
CA PHE A 235 8.65 -30.48 9.41
C PHE A 235 10.06 -30.96 9.07
N THR A 236 11.04 -30.57 9.86
CA THR A 236 12.46 -30.90 9.60
C THR A 236 13.17 -31.36 10.84
N GLY A 237 14.06 -32.35 10.70
CA GLY A 237 14.95 -32.79 11.76
C GLY A 237 16.23 -31.96 11.87
N ASN A 238 16.42 -30.94 11.05
CA ASN A 238 17.63 -30.14 11.07
C ASN A 238 17.31 -28.67 10.79
N LYS A 239 17.60 -27.83 11.76
CA LYS A 239 17.34 -26.39 11.75
C LYS A 239 17.91 -25.66 10.50
N LYS A 240 18.98 -26.16 9.88
CA LYS A 240 19.56 -25.58 8.67
C LYS A 240 18.59 -25.51 7.47
N TRP A 241 17.58 -26.41 7.44
CA TRP A 241 16.57 -26.44 6.40
C TRP A 241 15.41 -25.45 6.67
N ALA A 242 15.17 -25.13 7.94
CA ALA A 242 14.20 -24.15 8.36
C ALA A 242 14.76 -22.73 8.32
N VAL A 243 16.05 -22.56 8.61
CA VAL A 243 16.76 -21.28 8.52
C VAL A 243 17.79 -21.39 7.42
N GLN A 244 17.46 -20.87 6.22
CA GLN A 244 18.50 -20.64 5.22
C GLN A 244 19.42 -19.56 5.77
N GLU A 245 20.69 -19.87 6.03
CA GLU A 245 21.70 -18.83 6.26
C GLU A 245 21.76 -17.97 4.99
N LEU A 246 21.16 -16.78 5.09
CA LEU A 246 21.35 -15.79 4.05
C LEU A 246 22.86 -15.57 3.94
N VAL A 247 23.42 -15.91 2.77
CA VAL A 247 24.80 -15.55 2.43
C VAL A 247 24.99 -14.10 2.88
N LYS A 248 25.98 -13.86 3.71
CA LYS A 248 26.38 -12.52 4.19
C LYS A 248 26.77 -11.68 2.96
N ALA A 249 25.78 -11.17 2.24
CA ALA A 249 25.97 -10.21 1.19
C ALA A 249 25.76 -8.83 1.78
N ASP A 250 26.49 -7.84 1.29
CA ASP A 250 26.42 -6.42 1.66
C ASP A 250 25.04 -5.77 1.47
N PHE A 251 24.05 -6.57 1.17
CA PHE A 251 22.64 -6.23 1.09
C PHE A 251 22.01 -5.77 2.42
N TYR A 252 22.58 -6.17 3.56
CA TYR A 252 22.07 -5.76 4.88
C TYR A 252 22.09 -4.25 5.07
N THR A 253 23.09 -3.57 4.55
CA THR A 253 23.20 -2.12 4.70
C THR A 253 22.14 -1.38 3.86
N ALA A 254 21.90 -1.82 2.63
CA ALA A 254 20.88 -1.24 1.78
C ALA A 254 19.44 -1.55 2.29
N TYR A 255 19.22 -2.79 2.74
CA TYR A 255 17.95 -3.23 3.31
C TYR A 255 17.63 -2.47 4.61
N PHE A 256 18.59 -2.35 5.54
CA PHE A 256 18.44 -1.60 6.78
C PHE A 256 18.19 -0.11 6.53
N PHE A 257 18.85 0.48 5.52
CA PHE A 257 18.66 1.87 5.12
C PHE A 257 17.26 2.08 4.53
N ILE A 258 16.81 1.19 3.65
CA ILE A 258 15.48 1.25 3.03
C ILE A 258 14.38 1.08 4.10
N ILE A 259 14.48 0.11 5.00
CA ILE A 259 13.48 -0.11 6.06
C ILE A 259 13.43 1.07 7.03
N ASN A 260 14.56 1.63 7.43
CA ASN A 260 14.56 2.81 8.30
C ASN A 260 13.90 4.02 7.63
N ILE A 261 14.18 4.25 6.34
CA ILE A 261 13.48 5.29 5.57
C ILE A 261 11.97 5.00 5.53
N LEU A 262 11.57 3.76 5.21
CA LEU A 262 10.17 3.37 5.12
C LEU A 262 9.42 3.50 6.46
N ASN A 263 10.08 3.21 7.57
CA ASN A 263 9.50 3.37 8.91
C ASN A 263 9.41 4.83 9.35
N TYR A 264 10.39 5.67 8.97
CA TYR A 264 10.37 7.10 9.28
C TYR A 264 9.19 7.84 8.63
N PHE A 265 8.74 7.40 7.45
CA PHE A 265 7.58 7.96 6.75
C PHE A 265 6.25 7.27 7.08
N SER A 266 6.24 6.23 7.93
CA SER A 266 5.02 5.49 8.35
C SER A 266 4.37 6.03 9.63
N VAL A 267 5.02 6.96 10.33
CA VAL A 267 4.51 7.69 11.49
C VAL A 267 3.90 9.01 10.99
#